data_452d5da3a1cb92442f354aa5de48fd4a
#
_entry.id   452d5da3a1cb92442f354aa5de48fd4a
#
_cell.length_a   1.000
_cell.length_b   1.000
_cell.length_c   1.000
_cell.angle_alpha   90.00
_cell.angle_beta   90.00
_cell.angle_gamma   90.00
#
_symmetry.space_group_name_H-M   'P 1'
#
loop_
_entity.id
_entity.type
_entity.pdbx_description
1 polymer ?
#
loop_
_entity_poly.entity_id
_entity_poly.type
_entity_poly.pdbx_seq_one_letter_code
_entity_poly.pdbx_strand_id
1 'polypeptide(L)'
;MKRLAVGILAHVDAGKTTLSEAMLYAGGMIRHLGRVDKGDAFLDTYELEKKRGITIFSKQARLAWDDMDVTLLDTPGHVDFSAEMERVLQVLDYAVLVISGSDGVQGHTRTLWRLLARYQIPAFLFINKMDLAPGREQEVLRDLKESLGGNFVDFGADGTESFYEEAAVSGEAELEEFLETGQVSKDAIRSRIASRDLFPCYFGSALKNTGVEEFMRGLEEYTLEPAYPDEFGAKIFKIVRDSQGERLTYMKITGGVLHVKDRIGEEKVNQLRLYSGDKYEAVSEAPA
;
A
#
# COMPACT_ATOMS: atom_id res chain seq x y z
N MET A 1 -1.83 18.17 -4.00
CA MET A 1 -1.51 16.78 -4.43
C MET A 1 -1.04 16.02 -3.21
N LYS A 2 -1.81 15.05 -2.77
CA LYS A 2 -1.59 14.24 -1.58
C LYS A 2 -0.39 13.30 -1.78
N ARG A 3 0.58 13.27 -0.86
CA ARG A 3 1.76 12.40 -0.93
C ARG A 3 1.66 11.28 0.08
N LEU A 4 1.79 10.04 -0.40
CA LEU A 4 1.65 8.85 0.43
C LEU A 4 2.73 7.82 0.13
N ALA A 5 3.24 7.18 1.18
CA ALA A 5 4.04 5.96 1.08
C ALA A 5 3.11 4.76 1.35
N VAL A 6 2.84 3.97 0.32
CA VAL A 6 1.91 2.83 0.39
C VAL A 6 2.67 1.53 0.18
N GLY A 7 2.59 0.63 1.16
CA GLY A 7 3.20 -0.69 1.06
C GLY A 7 2.24 -1.74 0.56
N ILE A 8 2.66 -2.60 -0.36
CA ILE A 8 1.87 -3.75 -0.78
C ILE A 8 2.41 -5.01 -0.10
N LEU A 9 1.52 -5.68 0.63
CA LEU A 9 1.81 -6.89 1.39
C LEU A 9 0.87 -8.01 0.96
N ALA A 10 1.38 -9.22 0.93
CA ALA A 10 0.57 -10.38 0.54
C ALA A 10 1.18 -11.68 1.04
N HIS A 11 0.34 -12.71 1.21
CA HIS A 11 0.83 -14.08 1.17
C HIS A 11 1.39 -14.42 -0.22
N VAL A 12 2.31 -15.37 -0.28
CA VAL A 12 2.87 -15.87 -1.55
C VAL A 12 1.72 -16.27 -2.49
N ASP A 13 1.87 -15.95 -3.76
CA ASP A 13 0.90 -16.22 -4.82
C ASP A 13 -0.48 -15.52 -4.70
N ALA A 14 -0.70 -14.63 -3.73
CA ALA A 14 -1.94 -13.85 -3.67
C ALA A 14 -2.06 -12.81 -4.81
N GLY A 15 -0.97 -12.54 -5.55
CA GLY A 15 -0.95 -11.64 -6.69
C GLY A 15 -0.47 -10.23 -6.38
N LYS A 16 0.42 -10.08 -5.39
CA LYS A 16 1.03 -8.82 -4.98
C LYS A 16 1.65 -8.04 -6.15
N THR A 17 2.62 -8.64 -6.84
CA THR A 17 3.29 -8.00 -7.98
C THR A 17 2.31 -7.71 -9.13
N THR A 18 1.33 -8.60 -9.37
CA THR A 18 0.30 -8.38 -10.38
C THR A 18 -0.57 -7.17 -10.05
N LEU A 19 -0.93 -6.96 -8.78
CA LEU A 19 -1.67 -5.76 -8.36
C LEU A 19 -0.80 -4.51 -8.50
N SER A 20 0.47 -4.55 -8.08
CA SER A 20 1.40 -3.43 -8.25
C SER A 20 1.52 -3.00 -9.71
N GLU A 21 1.66 -3.97 -10.63
CA GLU A 21 1.68 -3.73 -12.08
C GLU A 21 0.36 -3.13 -12.58
N ALA A 22 -0.78 -3.64 -12.12
CA ALA A 22 -2.09 -3.13 -12.50
C ALA A 22 -2.31 -1.68 -12.02
N MET A 23 -1.87 -1.34 -10.82
CA MET A 23 -1.91 0.03 -10.29
C MET A 23 -1.01 0.97 -11.12
N LEU A 24 0.22 0.56 -11.45
CA LEU A 24 1.14 1.33 -12.30
C LEU A 24 0.59 1.52 -13.71
N TYR A 25 -0.09 0.51 -14.25
CA TYR A 25 -0.74 0.58 -15.56
C TYR A 25 -1.95 1.53 -15.54
N ALA A 26 -2.81 1.43 -14.52
CA ALA A 26 -3.96 2.31 -14.35
C ALA A 26 -3.53 3.78 -14.20
N GLY A 27 -2.43 4.05 -13.47
CA GLY A 27 -1.83 5.38 -13.34
C GLY A 27 -1.00 5.84 -14.56
N GLY A 28 -0.97 5.07 -15.65
CA GLY A 28 -0.26 5.44 -16.87
C GLY A 28 1.27 5.43 -16.79
N MET A 29 1.84 4.91 -15.69
CA MET A 29 3.29 4.85 -15.49
C MET A 29 3.96 3.80 -16.37
N ILE A 30 3.22 2.76 -16.74
CA ILE A 30 3.65 1.72 -17.69
C ILE A 30 2.62 1.60 -18.81
N ARG A 31 3.10 1.31 -20.03
CA ARG A 31 2.24 1.25 -21.23
C ARG A 31 1.58 -0.12 -21.44
N HIS A 32 2.13 -1.15 -20.83
CA HIS A 32 1.67 -2.53 -20.94
C HIS A 32 1.67 -3.16 -19.56
N LEU A 33 0.63 -3.93 -19.27
CA LEU A 33 0.53 -4.70 -18.03
C LEU A 33 1.58 -5.82 -18.08
N GLY A 34 2.64 -5.70 -17.26
CA GLY A 34 3.66 -6.74 -17.12
C GLY A 34 3.09 -7.98 -16.46
N ARG A 35 3.65 -9.14 -16.78
CA ARG A 35 3.23 -10.44 -16.24
C ARG A 35 4.39 -11.15 -15.57
N VAL A 36 4.19 -11.54 -14.33
CA VAL A 36 5.19 -12.26 -13.52
C VAL A 36 5.56 -13.59 -14.18
N ASP A 37 4.57 -14.32 -14.72
CA ASP A 37 4.77 -15.61 -15.41
C ASP A 37 5.55 -15.51 -16.73
N LYS A 38 5.59 -14.31 -17.33
CA LYS A 38 6.40 -14.03 -18.54
C LYS A 38 7.74 -13.36 -18.22
N GLY A 39 7.96 -12.96 -16.95
CA GLY A 39 9.18 -12.31 -16.48
C GLY A 39 9.40 -10.90 -17.05
N ASP A 40 8.32 -10.21 -17.48
CA ASP A 40 8.33 -8.86 -18.02
C ASP A 40 7.70 -7.80 -17.08
N ALA A 41 7.45 -8.17 -15.81
CA ALA A 41 6.94 -7.25 -14.81
C ALA A 41 7.96 -6.13 -14.50
N PHE A 42 7.48 -4.88 -14.44
CA PHE A 42 8.30 -3.67 -14.22
C PHE A 42 9.05 -3.71 -12.88
N LEU A 43 8.41 -4.26 -11.84
CA LEU A 43 9.02 -4.37 -10.51
C LEU A 43 9.93 -5.60 -10.35
N ASP A 44 9.85 -6.63 -11.19
CA ASP A 44 10.68 -7.82 -11.09
C ASP A 44 11.97 -7.66 -11.91
N THR A 45 12.95 -6.94 -11.37
CA THR A 45 14.19 -6.58 -12.07
C THR A 45 15.34 -7.58 -11.85
N TYR A 46 15.35 -8.28 -10.71
CA TYR A 46 16.43 -9.23 -10.38
C TYR A 46 16.20 -10.63 -10.95
N GLU A 47 17.22 -11.18 -11.62
CA GLU A 47 17.14 -12.54 -12.20
C GLU A 47 16.78 -13.63 -11.18
N LEU A 48 17.23 -13.52 -9.93
CA LEU A 48 16.90 -14.46 -8.85
C LEU A 48 15.43 -14.42 -8.47
N GLU A 49 14.83 -13.23 -8.47
CA GLU A 49 13.40 -13.05 -8.22
C GLU A 49 12.58 -13.62 -9.36
N LYS A 50 12.96 -13.31 -10.62
CA LYS A 50 12.34 -13.87 -11.82
C LYS A 50 12.36 -15.40 -11.83
N LYS A 51 13.50 -16.01 -11.49
CA LYS A 51 13.64 -17.48 -11.46
C LYS A 51 12.83 -18.14 -10.36
N ARG A 52 12.58 -17.46 -9.24
CA ARG A 52 11.86 -18.01 -8.09
C ARG A 52 10.40 -17.55 -8.02
N GLY A 53 10.00 -16.54 -8.78
CA GLY A 53 8.67 -15.94 -8.74
C GLY A 53 8.34 -15.26 -7.41
N ILE A 54 9.36 -14.81 -6.65
CA ILE A 54 9.19 -14.17 -5.34
C ILE A 54 9.98 -12.86 -5.26
N THR A 55 9.44 -11.86 -4.58
CA THR A 55 10.14 -10.62 -4.25
C THR A 55 11.08 -10.86 -3.06
N ILE A 56 12.37 -10.56 -3.22
CA ILE A 56 13.41 -10.72 -2.19
C ILE A 56 13.75 -9.37 -1.57
N PHE A 57 13.86 -8.33 -2.38
CA PHE A 57 14.21 -6.98 -1.96
C PHE A 57 13.02 -6.04 -2.14
N SER A 58 12.85 -5.14 -1.17
CA SER A 58 11.85 -4.07 -1.30
C SER A 58 12.19 -3.18 -2.49
N LYS A 59 11.21 -2.96 -3.33
CA LYS A 59 11.29 -2.09 -4.50
C LYS A 59 10.33 -0.94 -4.35
N GLN A 60 10.64 0.17 -5.00
CA GLN A 60 9.76 1.31 -5.02
C GLN A 60 9.41 1.71 -6.45
N ALA A 61 8.19 2.17 -6.63
CA ALA A 61 7.74 2.83 -7.83
C ALA A 61 6.96 4.09 -7.46
N ARG A 62 7.05 5.11 -8.30
CA ARG A 62 6.19 6.29 -8.17
C ARG A 62 4.94 6.08 -9.02
N LEU A 63 3.83 6.45 -8.47
CA LEU A 63 2.52 6.34 -9.08
C LEU A 63 1.78 7.66 -8.87
N ALA A 64 1.47 8.36 -9.97
CA ALA A 64 0.58 9.51 -9.96
C ALA A 64 -0.84 9.05 -10.32
N TRP A 65 -1.81 9.49 -9.55
CA TRP A 65 -3.23 9.24 -9.80
C TRP A 65 -4.03 10.45 -9.37
N ASP A 66 -4.69 11.11 -10.33
CA ASP A 66 -5.42 12.35 -10.13
C ASP A 66 -4.68 13.34 -9.20
N ASP A 67 -5.15 13.57 -7.97
CA ASP A 67 -4.51 14.48 -7.00
C ASP A 67 -3.62 13.75 -5.96
N MET A 68 -3.20 12.53 -6.25
CA MET A 68 -2.39 11.68 -5.37
C MET A 68 -1.05 11.29 -6.02
N ASP A 69 0.06 11.49 -5.29
CA ASP A 69 1.41 11.01 -5.63
C ASP A 69 1.81 9.93 -4.62
N VAL A 70 1.84 8.69 -5.09
CA VAL A 70 2.12 7.52 -4.25
C VAL A 70 3.53 7.01 -4.50
N THR A 71 4.30 6.89 -3.44
CA THR A 71 5.48 6.02 -3.43
C THR A 71 5.03 4.62 -3.05
N LEU A 72 4.88 3.76 -4.07
CA LEU A 72 4.53 2.36 -3.90
C LEU A 72 5.76 1.58 -3.46
N LEU A 73 5.66 0.88 -2.32
CA LEU A 73 6.72 0.03 -1.77
C LEU A 73 6.28 -1.42 -1.87
N ASP A 74 6.84 -2.15 -2.84
CA ASP A 74 6.65 -3.58 -2.99
C ASP A 74 7.51 -4.32 -1.98
N THR A 75 6.89 -5.05 -1.04
CA THR A 75 7.60 -5.71 0.06
C THR A 75 7.78 -7.21 -0.22
N PRO A 76 8.85 -7.85 0.31
CA PRO A 76 8.97 -9.30 0.23
C PRO A 76 7.76 -10.01 0.84
N GLY A 77 7.17 -10.94 0.09
CA GLY A 77 6.02 -11.74 0.54
C GLY A 77 6.39 -13.02 1.30
N HIS A 78 7.67 -13.36 1.41
CA HIS A 78 8.13 -14.59 2.05
C HIS A 78 8.62 -14.34 3.48
N VAL A 79 8.30 -15.26 4.40
CA VAL A 79 8.63 -15.13 5.83
C VAL A 79 10.14 -15.01 6.12
N ASP A 80 11.00 -15.57 5.25
CA ASP A 80 12.45 -15.51 5.40
C ASP A 80 13.01 -14.08 5.25
N PHE A 81 12.22 -13.15 4.70
CA PHE A 81 12.61 -11.74 4.47
C PHE A 81 11.88 -10.77 5.41
N SER A 82 11.37 -11.26 6.55
CA SER A 82 10.61 -10.46 7.52
C SER A 82 11.36 -9.23 8.03
N ALA A 83 12.68 -9.31 8.21
CA ALA A 83 13.50 -8.18 8.67
C ALA A 83 13.54 -7.02 7.63
N GLU A 84 13.59 -7.34 6.33
CA GLU A 84 13.51 -6.33 5.27
C GLU A 84 12.13 -5.70 5.24
N MET A 85 11.09 -6.51 5.34
CA MET A 85 9.70 -6.03 5.40
C MET A 85 9.47 -5.12 6.61
N GLU A 86 9.91 -5.50 7.82
CA GLU A 86 9.72 -4.68 9.03
C GLU A 86 10.38 -3.30 8.93
N ARG A 87 11.51 -3.17 8.23
CA ARG A 87 12.13 -1.87 7.98
C ARG A 87 11.25 -0.98 7.11
N VAL A 88 10.63 -1.55 6.08
CA VAL A 88 9.72 -0.82 5.19
C VAL A 88 8.45 -0.42 5.92
N LEU A 89 7.88 -1.30 6.78
CA LEU A 89 6.67 -0.98 7.55
C LEU A 89 6.79 0.34 8.33
N GLN A 90 7.98 0.67 8.84
CA GLN A 90 8.20 1.88 9.63
C GLN A 90 8.05 3.20 8.84
N VAL A 91 8.02 3.13 7.52
CA VAL A 91 7.93 4.31 6.65
C VAL A 91 6.62 4.37 5.86
N LEU A 92 5.72 3.41 6.04
CA LEU A 92 4.42 3.41 5.39
C LEU A 92 3.46 4.39 6.06
N ASP A 93 2.66 5.06 5.25
CA ASP A 93 1.46 5.78 5.69
C ASP A 93 0.25 4.87 5.68
N TYR A 94 0.15 4.03 4.65
CA TYR A 94 -0.89 3.02 4.48
C TYR A 94 -0.31 1.72 3.93
N ALA A 95 -1.02 0.64 4.16
CA ALA A 95 -0.72 -0.66 3.60
C ALA A 95 -1.88 -1.16 2.74
N VAL A 96 -1.56 -1.87 1.68
CA VAL A 96 -2.50 -2.67 0.89
C VAL A 96 -2.21 -4.14 1.17
N LEU A 97 -3.14 -4.81 1.82
CA LEU A 97 -3.06 -6.25 2.08
C LEU A 97 -3.81 -6.99 0.97
N VAL A 98 -3.07 -7.70 0.13
CA VAL A 98 -3.63 -8.47 -0.97
C VAL A 98 -3.97 -9.88 -0.50
N ILE A 99 -5.21 -10.29 -0.69
CA ILE A 99 -5.73 -11.61 -0.30
C ILE A 99 -6.33 -12.28 -1.53
N SER A 100 -6.05 -13.56 -1.73
CA SER A 100 -6.68 -14.33 -2.80
C SER A 100 -8.11 -14.70 -2.41
N GLY A 101 -9.10 -14.30 -3.21
CA GLY A 101 -10.50 -14.62 -2.99
C GLY A 101 -10.80 -16.13 -3.11
N SER A 102 -9.97 -16.87 -3.85
CA SER A 102 -10.10 -18.35 -3.93
C SER A 102 -9.52 -19.06 -2.70
N ASP A 103 -8.45 -18.51 -2.10
CA ASP A 103 -7.69 -19.21 -1.04
C ASP A 103 -8.05 -18.71 0.37
N GLY A 104 -8.68 -17.52 0.47
CA GLY A 104 -9.06 -16.89 1.74
C GLY A 104 -7.86 -16.48 2.61
N VAL A 105 -8.07 -16.37 3.92
CA VAL A 105 -7.05 -15.92 4.88
C VAL A 105 -6.05 -17.03 5.18
N GLN A 106 -4.83 -16.86 4.72
CA GLN A 106 -3.71 -17.78 4.92
C GLN A 106 -2.93 -17.50 6.21
N GLY A 107 -2.12 -18.48 6.67
CA GLY A 107 -1.32 -18.32 7.89
C GLY A 107 -0.40 -17.09 7.88
N HIS A 108 0.26 -16.82 6.74
CA HIS A 108 1.12 -15.65 6.59
C HIS A 108 0.32 -14.34 6.56
N THR A 109 -0.90 -14.33 6.03
CA THR A 109 -1.81 -13.18 6.08
C THR A 109 -2.06 -12.75 7.52
N ARG A 110 -2.29 -13.71 8.44
CA ARG A 110 -2.45 -13.42 9.88
C ARG A 110 -1.19 -12.81 10.50
N THR A 111 -0.01 -13.26 10.06
CA THR A 111 1.27 -12.68 10.53
C THR A 111 1.42 -11.24 10.06
N LEU A 112 1.17 -10.96 8.78
CA LEU A 112 1.17 -9.61 8.21
C LEU A 112 0.18 -8.69 8.92
N TRP A 113 -1.03 -9.18 9.17
CA TRP A 113 -2.09 -8.43 9.88
C TRP A 113 -1.65 -8.01 11.28
N ARG A 114 -1.03 -8.93 12.04
CA ARG A 114 -0.48 -8.62 13.38
C ARG A 114 0.65 -7.59 13.31
N LEU A 115 1.51 -7.67 12.29
CA LEU A 115 2.57 -6.67 12.08
C LEU A 115 1.99 -5.29 11.76
N LEU A 116 1.01 -5.20 10.87
CA LEU A 116 0.30 -3.94 10.58
C LEU A 116 -0.34 -3.36 11.84
N ALA A 117 -0.93 -4.19 12.70
CA ALA A 117 -1.49 -3.77 13.98
C ALA A 117 -0.39 -3.30 14.95
N ARG A 118 0.74 -4.02 15.05
CA ARG A 118 1.87 -3.65 15.91
C ARG A 118 2.47 -2.29 15.54
N TYR A 119 2.60 -2.02 14.25
CA TYR A 119 3.14 -0.75 13.73
C TYR A 119 2.08 0.33 13.55
N GLN A 120 0.82 0.06 13.90
CA GLN A 120 -0.33 0.98 13.78
C GLN A 120 -0.50 1.53 12.36
N ILE A 121 -0.28 0.69 11.34
CA ILE A 121 -0.39 1.08 9.94
C ILE A 121 -1.82 0.86 9.46
N PRO A 122 -2.55 1.90 9.02
CA PRO A 122 -3.86 1.77 8.39
C PRO A 122 -3.79 0.87 7.17
N ALA A 123 -4.80 0.04 6.95
CA ALA A 123 -4.77 -0.96 5.89
C ALA A 123 -6.03 -0.96 5.05
N PHE A 124 -5.82 -1.01 3.74
CA PHE A 124 -6.83 -1.35 2.73
C PHE A 124 -6.63 -2.81 2.31
N LEU A 125 -7.70 -3.49 1.99
CA LEU A 125 -7.66 -4.87 1.51
C LEU A 125 -8.06 -4.91 0.03
N PHE A 126 -7.23 -5.57 -0.79
CA PHE A 126 -7.61 -5.92 -2.14
C PHE A 126 -7.80 -7.42 -2.25
N ILE A 127 -9.05 -7.84 -2.41
CA ILE A 127 -9.43 -9.25 -2.56
C ILE A 127 -9.28 -9.59 -4.04
N ASN A 128 -8.15 -10.20 -4.34
CA ASN A 128 -7.70 -10.49 -5.70
C ASN A 128 -8.21 -11.85 -6.20
N LYS A 129 -8.09 -12.09 -7.50
CA LYS A 129 -8.49 -13.34 -8.17
C LYS A 129 -9.99 -13.66 -8.05
N MET A 130 -10.83 -12.65 -7.98
CA MET A 130 -12.29 -12.83 -7.92
C MET A 130 -12.86 -13.47 -9.21
N ASP A 131 -12.12 -13.41 -10.30
CA ASP A 131 -12.43 -14.15 -11.53
C ASP A 131 -12.39 -15.69 -11.36
N LEU A 132 -11.68 -16.18 -10.34
CA LEU A 132 -11.65 -17.61 -9.95
C LEU A 132 -12.64 -17.94 -8.82
N ALA A 133 -13.22 -16.93 -8.19
CA ALA A 133 -14.12 -17.08 -7.03
C ALA A 133 -15.34 -16.14 -7.14
N PRO A 134 -16.10 -16.16 -8.25
CA PRO A 134 -17.21 -15.24 -8.45
C PRO A 134 -18.32 -15.47 -7.43
N GLY A 135 -18.90 -14.39 -6.90
CA GLY A 135 -20.05 -14.45 -5.96
C GLY A 135 -19.68 -14.86 -4.53
N ARG A 136 -18.38 -14.87 -4.17
CA ARG A 136 -17.93 -15.23 -2.81
C ARG A 136 -17.60 -14.03 -1.92
N GLU A 137 -17.95 -12.81 -2.33
CA GLU A 137 -17.60 -11.58 -1.64
C GLU A 137 -18.01 -11.61 -0.16
N GLN A 138 -19.26 -11.97 0.12
CA GLN A 138 -19.80 -12.07 1.49
C GLN A 138 -19.15 -13.19 2.32
N GLU A 139 -18.79 -14.30 1.68
CA GLU A 139 -18.08 -15.39 2.33
C GLU A 139 -16.67 -14.95 2.75
N VAL A 140 -15.96 -14.26 1.85
CA VAL A 140 -14.62 -13.73 2.12
C VAL A 140 -14.66 -12.68 3.22
N LEU A 141 -15.60 -11.74 3.21
CA LEU A 141 -15.76 -10.76 4.29
C LEU A 141 -15.98 -11.42 5.65
N ARG A 142 -16.77 -12.49 5.70
CA ARG A 142 -16.98 -13.27 6.92
C ARG A 142 -15.70 -13.94 7.39
N ASP A 143 -14.95 -14.59 6.49
CA ASP A 143 -13.64 -15.17 6.81
C ASP A 143 -12.66 -14.13 7.33
N LEU A 144 -12.63 -12.93 6.76
CA LEU A 144 -11.83 -11.82 7.25
C LEU A 144 -12.21 -11.44 8.68
N LYS A 145 -13.50 -11.21 8.95
CA LYS A 145 -14.02 -10.86 10.29
C LYS A 145 -13.68 -11.95 11.33
N GLU A 146 -13.84 -13.20 11.00
CA GLU A 146 -13.56 -14.34 11.89
C GLU A 146 -12.05 -14.58 12.09
N SER A 147 -11.26 -14.49 11.02
CA SER A 147 -9.85 -14.87 11.04
C SER A 147 -8.91 -13.77 11.51
N LEU A 148 -9.22 -12.51 11.25
CA LEU A 148 -8.34 -11.36 11.51
C LEU A 148 -8.89 -10.46 12.63
N GLY A 149 -10.19 -10.48 12.87
CA GLY A 149 -10.88 -9.54 13.76
C GLY A 149 -10.84 -8.10 13.20
N GLY A 150 -11.90 -7.36 13.37
CA GLY A 150 -12.00 -5.99 12.88
C GLY A 150 -13.22 -5.74 12.02
N ASN A 151 -13.49 -4.48 11.74
CA ASN A 151 -14.61 -4.04 10.91
C ASN A 151 -14.18 -3.96 9.43
N PHE A 152 -14.39 -5.05 8.69
CA PHE A 152 -14.13 -5.12 7.25
C PHE A 152 -15.41 -4.81 6.48
N VAL A 153 -15.36 -3.79 5.61
CA VAL A 153 -16.51 -3.27 4.87
C VAL A 153 -16.22 -3.31 3.37
N ASP A 154 -17.21 -3.70 2.57
CA ASP A 154 -17.13 -3.65 1.11
C ASP A 154 -17.29 -2.22 0.61
N PHE A 155 -16.22 -1.64 0.13
CA PHE A 155 -16.20 -0.29 -0.44
C PHE A 155 -16.61 -0.23 -1.91
N GLY A 156 -16.80 -1.37 -2.57
CA GLY A 156 -17.49 -1.44 -3.86
C GLY A 156 -18.99 -1.12 -3.76
N ALA A 157 -19.54 -1.19 -2.53
CA ALA A 157 -20.92 -0.82 -2.23
C ALA A 157 -21.07 0.62 -1.68
N ASP A 158 -20.04 1.47 -1.79
CA ASP A 158 -20.03 2.84 -1.29
C ASP A 158 -21.29 3.63 -1.74
N GLY A 159 -21.87 4.40 -0.81
CA GLY A 159 -23.07 5.18 -1.05
C GLY A 159 -24.39 4.42 -0.88
N THR A 160 -24.37 3.11 -0.61
CA THR A 160 -25.58 2.33 -0.30
C THR A 160 -25.91 2.39 1.21
N GLU A 161 -27.17 2.16 1.56
CA GLU A 161 -27.59 2.10 2.96
C GLU A 161 -26.82 1.03 3.73
N SER A 162 -26.65 -0.17 3.15
CA SER A 162 -25.89 -1.26 3.76
C SER A 162 -24.42 -0.90 4.02
N PHE A 163 -23.79 -0.13 3.13
CA PHE A 163 -22.44 0.38 3.34
C PHE A 163 -22.38 1.29 4.57
N TYR A 164 -23.31 2.24 4.69
CA TYR A 164 -23.33 3.15 5.83
C TYR A 164 -23.67 2.44 7.15
N GLU A 165 -24.56 1.44 7.14
CA GLU A 165 -24.81 0.58 8.29
C GLU A 165 -23.54 -0.12 8.79
N GLU A 166 -22.77 -0.73 7.87
CA GLU A 166 -21.52 -1.40 8.21
C GLU A 166 -20.42 -0.42 8.65
N ALA A 167 -20.35 0.76 8.03
CA ALA A 167 -19.40 1.81 8.43
C ALA A 167 -19.73 2.40 9.80
N ALA A 168 -21.00 2.56 10.12
CA ALA A 168 -21.48 3.10 11.41
C ALA A 168 -21.05 2.27 12.62
N VAL A 169 -20.87 0.95 12.46
CA VAL A 169 -20.39 0.05 13.53
C VAL A 169 -18.95 0.38 13.97
N SER A 170 -18.22 1.21 13.22
CA SER A 170 -16.83 1.56 13.55
C SER A 170 -16.67 2.46 14.79
N GLY A 171 -17.75 3.12 15.28
CA GLY A 171 -17.71 3.94 16.49
C GLY A 171 -19.07 4.46 16.91
N GLU A 172 -19.16 4.92 18.17
CA GLU A 172 -20.42 5.45 18.72
C GLU A 172 -20.89 6.72 17.98
N ALA A 173 -19.97 7.63 17.66
CA ALA A 173 -20.29 8.88 16.96
C ALA A 173 -20.80 8.61 15.53
N GLU A 174 -20.21 7.65 14.82
CA GLU A 174 -20.61 7.23 13.48
C GLU A 174 -22.00 6.55 13.52
N LEU A 175 -22.28 5.79 14.58
CA LEU A 175 -23.58 5.18 14.75
C LEU A 175 -24.67 6.24 15.05
N GLU A 176 -24.39 7.23 15.87
CA GLU A 176 -25.29 8.37 16.13
C GLU A 176 -25.55 9.15 14.84
N GLU A 177 -24.48 9.50 14.09
CA GLU A 177 -24.59 10.21 12.80
C GLU A 177 -25.48 9.43 11.81
N PHE A 178 -25.27 8.12 11.70
CA PHE A 178 -26.07 7.26 10.83
C PHE A 178 -27.53 7.20 11.25
N LEU A 179 -27.82 7.05 12.54
CA LEU A 179 -29.20 7.02 13.05
C LEU A 179 -29.95 8.34 12.83
N GLU A 180 -29.24 9.48 12.82
CA GLU A 180 -29.83 10.78 12.59
C GLU A 180 -29.99 11.13 11.10
N THR A 181 -29.01 10.74 10.25
CA THR A 181 -28.91 11.21 8.87
C THR A 181 -29.11 10.11 7.82
N GLY A 182 -28.99 8.85 8.19
CA GLY A 182 -28.95 7.70 7.29
C GLY A 182 -27.61 7.54 6.56
N GLN A 183 -26.58 8.30 6.93
CA GLN A 183 -25.25 8.28 6.33
C GLN A 183 -24.16 8.47 7.38
N VAL A 184 -22.93 8.14 7.03
CA VAL A 184 -21.71 8.46 7.78
C VAL A 184 -20.84 9.35 6.91
N SER A 185 -20.36 10.45 7.45
CA SER A 185 -19.55 11.42 6.71
C SER A 185 -18.23 10.82 6.25
N LYS A 186 -17.75 11.24 5.07
CA LYS A 186 -16.46 10.77 4.54
C LYS A 186 -15.29 11.06 5.47
N ASP A 187 -15.32 12.18 6.18
CA ASP A 187 -14.26 12.53 7.13
C ASP A 187 -14.26 11.64 8.36
N ALA A 188 -15.42 11.20 8.84
CA ALA A 188 -15.54 10.19 9.88
C ALA A 188 -14.98 8.84 9.39
N ILE A 189 -15.37 8.39 8.20
CA ILE A 189 -14.86 7.17 7.58
C ILE A 189 -13.32 7.22 7.45
N ARG A 190 -12.75 8.32 6.91
CA ARG A 190 -11.30 8.52 6.80
C ARG A 190 -10.60 8.41 8.16
N SER A 191 -11.17 9.03 9.18
CA SER A 191 -10.63 8.98 10.54
C SER A 191 -10.62 7.56 11.09
N ARG A 192 -11.72 6.80 10.88
CA ARG A 192 -11.82 5.39 11.33
C ARG A 192 -10.87 4.46 10.57
N ILE A 193 -10.62 4.71 9.29
CA ILE A 193 -9.57 3.99 8.54
C ILE A 193 -8.19 4.32 9.11
N ALA A 194 -7.90 5.61 9.34
CA ALA A 194 -6.61 6.06 9.87
C ALA A 194 -6.33 5.52 11.29
N SER A 195 -7.34 5.39 12.14
CA SER A 195 -7.25 4.80 13.48
C SER A 195 -7.29 3.27 13.50
N ARG A 196 -7.50 2.61 12.35
CA ARG A 196 -7.62 1.15 12.22
C ARG A 196 -8.89 0.55 12.86
N ASP A 197 -9.94 1.31 12.93
CA ASP A 197 -11.26 0.86 13.42
C ASP A 197 -12.16 0.40 12.27
N LEU A 198 -11.82 0.76 11.02
CA LEU A 198 -12.52 0.37 9.80
C LEU A 198 -11.49 0.00 8.71
N PHE A 199 -11.76 -1.09 7.98
CA PHE A 199 -10.88 -1.63 6.96
C PHE A 199 -11.58 -1.77 5.62
N PRO A 200 -11.27 -0.88 4.64
CA PRO A 200 -11.84 -0.96 3.31
C PRO A 200 -11.46 -2.24 2.58
N CYS A 201 -12.44 -2.94 2.03
CA CYS A 201 -12.26 -4.11 1.18
C CYS A 201 -12.72 -3.78 -0.24
N TYR A 202 -11.88 -4.10 -1.22
CA TYR A 202 -12.18 -4.00 -2.64
C TYR A 202 -12.01 -5.37 -3.28
N PHE A 203 -12.93 -5.73 -4.17
CA PHE A 203 -12.93 -7.01 -4.84
C PHE A 203 -12.56 -6.85 -6.32
N GLY A 204 -11.66 -7.72 -6.82
CA GLY A 204 -11.22 -7.58 -8.20
C GLY A 204 -10.34 -8.71 -8.71
N SER A 205 -9.83 -8.53 -9.91
CA SER A 205 -8.79 -9.36 -10.52
C SER A 205 -7.71 -8.46 -11.12
N ALA A 206 -6.58 -8.39 -10.44
CA ALA A 206 -5.44 -7.61 -10.91
C ALA A 206 -4.95 -8.10 -12.30
N LEU A 207 -4.99 -9.41 -12.56
CA LEU A 207 -4.61 -9.98 -13.85
C LEU A 207 -5.52 -9.52 -14.99
N LYS A 208 -6.80 -9.31 -14.71
CA LYS A 208 -7.81 -8.83 -15.69
C LYS A 208 -8.03 -7.33 -15.61
N ASN A 209 -7.32 -6.64 -14.74
CA ASN A 209 -7.46 -5.21 -14.46
C ASN A 209 -8.90 -4.82 -14.06
N THR A 210 -9.62 -5.69 -13.36
CA THR A 210 -10.97 -5.41 -12.85
C THR A 210 -10.93 -5.00 -11.39
N GLY A 211 -11.68 -3.95 -11.00
CA GLY A 211 -11.73 -3.41 -9.65
C GLY A 211 -10.51 -2.56 -9.25
N VAL A 212 -9.48 -2.45 -10.11
CA VAL A 212 -8.24 -1.73 -9.79
C VAL A 212 -8.44 -0.22 -9.81
N GLU A 213 -9.12 0.32 -10.80
CA GLU A 213 -9.41 1.77 -10.85
C GLU A 213 -10.33 2.22 -9.71
N GLU A 214 -11.31 1.40 -9.36
CA GLU A 214 -12.19 1.63 -8.22
C GLU A 214 -11.41 1.65 -6.90
N PHE A 215 -10.52 0.67 -6.73
CA PHE A 215 -9.59 0.63 -5.61
C PHE A 215 -8.67 1.87 -5.54
N MET A 216 -8.13 2.31 -6.68
CA MET A 216 -7.29 3.51 -6.75
C MET A 216 -8.05 4.78 -6.37
N ARG A 217 -9.30 4.92 -6.84
CA ARG A 217 -10.19 6.02 -6.41
C ARG A 217 -10.47 5.97 -4.92
N GLY A 218 -10.72 4.79 -4.37
CA GLY A 218 -10.91 4.62 -2.95
C GLY A 218 -9.67 4.96 -2.11
N LEU A 219 -8.47 4.61 -2.57
CA LEU A 219 -7.23 5.06 -1.94
C LEU A 219 -7.12 6.59 -1.95
N GLU A 220 -7.42 7.24 -3.07
CA GLU A 220 -7.41 8.70 -3.15
C GLU A 220 -8.45 9.32 -2.21
N GLU A 221 -9.67 8.82 -2.24
CA GLU A 221 -10.79 9.39 -1.50
C GLU A 221 -10.66 9.19 0.01
N TYR A 222 -10.27 8.00 0.45
CA TYR A 222 -10.35 7.59 1.86
C TYR A 222 -9.03 7.60 2.62
N THR A 223 -7.92 8.04 2.03
CA THR A 223 -6.68 8.27 2.76
C THR A 223 -6.52 9.72 3.20
N LEU A 224 -5.88 9.93 4.35
CA LEU A 224 -5.46 11.23 4.83
C LEU A 224 -3.99 11.45 4.49
N GLU A 225 -3.62 12.67 4.08
CA GLU A 225 -2.23 13.05 3.93
C GLU A 225 -1.60 13.21 5.33
N PRO A 226 -0.44 12.60 5.61
CA PRO A 226 0.20 12.78 6.90
C PRO A 226 0.66 14.24 7.08
N ALA A 227 0.42 14.79 8.27
CA ALA A 227 0.94 16.09 8.63
C ALA A 227 2.36 15.95 9.19
N TYR A 228 3.30 16.67 8.61
CA TYR A 228 4.69 16.70 9.05
C TYR A 228 5.09 18.07 9.62
N PRO A 229 5.99 18.10 10.62
CA PRO A 229 6.52 19.37 11.15
C PRO A 229 7.43 20.07 10.12
N ASP A 230 7.62 21.38 10.31
CA ASP A 230 8.55 22.17 9.49
C ASP A 230 10.03 21.83 9.76
N GLU A 231 10.34 21.29 10.94
CA GLU A 231 11.68 20.84 11.30
C GLU A 231 12.06 19.59 10.52
N PHE A 232 13.31 19.55 10.03
CA PHE A 232 13.80 18.41 9.27
C PHE A 232 13.75 17.11 10.09
N GLY A 233 13.11 16.11 9.54
CA GLY A 233 13.05 14.76 10.04
C GLY A 233 13.12 13.74 8.92
N ALA A 234 13.76 12.60 9.17
CA ALA A 234 13.81 11.50 8.20
C ALA A 234 13.90 10.15 8.88
N LYS A 235 13.31 9.12 8.25
CA LYS A 235 13.43 7.71 8.65
C LYS A 235 14.18 6.93 7.58
N ILE A 236 15.34 6.36 7.94
CA ILE A 236 16.13 5.49 7.06
C ILE A 236 15.54 4.07 7.12
N PHE A 237 15.22 3.49 5.95
CA PHE A 237 14.66 2.14 5.90
C PHE A 237 15.50 1.15 5.08
N LYS A 238 16.46 1.66 4.25
CA LYS A 238 17.32 0.79 3.44
C LYS A 238 18.67 1.45 3.17
N ILE A 239 19.75 0.66 3.23
CA ILE A 239 21.09 1.08 2.81
C ILE A 239 21.62 0.03 1.84
N VAL A 240 22.04 0.47 0.64
CA VAL A 240 22.59 -0.41 -0.41
C VAL A 240 23.82 0.24 -1.03
N ARG A 241 24.52 -0.50 -1.89
CA ARG A 241 25.53 0.05 -2.79
C ARG A 241 25.02 -0.03 -4.22
N ASP A 242 25.25 1.05 -4.98
CA ASP A 242 24.92 1.05 -6.40
C ASP A 242 25.95 0.23 -7.21
N SER A 243 25.77 0.17 -8.52
CA SER A 243 26.67 -0.55 -9.44
C SER A 243 28.10 -0.02 -9.48
N GLN A 244 28.33 1.19 -8.98
CA GLN A 244 29.66 1.82 -8.88
C GLN A 244 30.29 1.65 -7.50
N GLY A 245 29.56 0.99 -6.56
CA GLY A 245 29.98 0.76 -5.19
C GLY A 245 29.70 1.92 -4.23
N GLU A 246 29.05 2.98 -4.72
CA GLU A 246 28.64 4.13 -3.89
C GLU A 246 27.50 3.75 -2.95
N ARG A 247 27.57 4.25 -1.71
CA ARG A 247 26.54 4.01 -0.70
C ARG A 247 25.29 4.84 -1.00
N LEU A 248 24.14 4.17 -1.13
CA LEU A 248 22.82 4.78 -1.22
C LEU A 248 22.06 4.55 0.07
N THR A 249 21.55 5.62 0.66
CA THR A 249 20.71 5.61 1.85
C THR A 249 19.29 5.99 1.44
N TYR A 250 18.36 5.03 1.54
CA TYR A 250 16.94 5.26 1.28
C TYR A 250 16.28 5.76 2.55
N MET A 251 15.59 6.88 2.45
CA MET A 251 14.90 7.49 3.57
C MET A 251 13.56 8.07 3.15
N LYS A 252 12.62 8.09 4.08
CA LYS A 252 11.41 8.88 3.99
C LYS A 252 11.64 10.19 4.75
N ILE A 253 11.42 11.32 4.11
CA ILE A 253 11.42 12.61 4.79
C ILE A 253 10.11 12.71 5.60
N THR A 254 10.23 13.03 6.89
CA THR A 254 9.12 13.11 7.85
C THR A 254 9.04 14.47 8.53
N GLY A 255 9.64 15.49 7.93
CA GLY A 255 9.60 16.87 8.37
C GLY A 255 10.51 17.74 7.54
N GLY A 256 10.11 18.96 7.26
CA GLY A 256 10.87 19.94 6.51
C GLY A 256 11.22 19.53 5.09
N VAL A 257 12.35 19.99 4.61
CA VAL A 257 12.85 19.75 3.24
C VAL A 257 14.34 19.42 3.32
N LEU A 258 14.77 18.39 2.60
CA LEU A 258 16.19 18.05 2.44
C LEU A 258 16.70 18.59 1.10
N HIS A 259 17.82 19.33 1.11
CA HIS A 259 18.44 19.87 -0.09
C HIS A 259 19.78 19.19 -0.41
N VAL A 260 20.14 19.21 -1.67
CA VAL A 260 21.52 18.88 -2.08
C VAL A 260 22.47 19.90 -1.44
N LYS A 261 23.58 19.42 -0.87
CA LYS A 261 24.60 20.11 -0.07
C LYS A 261 24.26 20.30 1.42
N ASP A 262 23.06 19.97 1.87
CA ASP A 262 22.77 19.91 3.31
C ASP A 262 23.69 18.91 4.02
N ARG A 263 23.76 19.03 5.34
CA ARG A 263 24.53 18.12 6.20
C ARG A 263 23.58 17.39 7.14
N ILE A 264 23.71 16.07 7.15
CA ILE A 264 23.03 15.19 8.13
C ILE A 264 24.13 14.66 9.05
N GLY A 265 24.23 15.22 10.26
CA GLY A 265 25.37 14.97 11.13
C GLY A 265 26.68 15.45 10.50
N GLU A 266 27.65 14.54 10.34
CA GLU A 266 28.94 14.85 9.70
C GLU A 266 28.94 14.64 8.17
N GLU A 267 27.94 13.93 7.64
CA GLU A 267 27.85 13.60 6.21
C GLU A 267 27.18 14.71 5.40
N LYS A 268 27.71 14.96 4.20
CA LYS A 268 27.15 15.92 3.25
C LYS A 268 26.30 15.19 2.22
N VAL A 269 25.11 15.73 1.94
CA VAL A 269 24.24 15.24 0.88
C VAL A 269 24.79 15.66 -0.48
N ASN A 270 25.34 14.71 -1.22
CA ASN A 270 25.93 14.98 -2.53
C ASN A 270 24.89 14.96 -3.65
N GLN A 271 23.90 14.09 -3.55
CA GLN A 271 22.84 13.93 -4.56
C GLN A 271 21.57 13.39 -3.89
N LEU A 272 20.42 13.82 -4.39
CA LEU A 272 19.11 13.27 -4.08
C LEU A 272 18.57 12.56 -5.33
N ARG A 273 18.07 11.34 -5.14
CA ARG A 273 17.54 10.47 -6.21
C ARG A 273 16.15 10.00 -5.84
N LEU A 274 15.18 10.26 -6.70
CA LEU A 274 13.83 9.68 -6.60
C LEU A 274 13.76 8.46 -7.51
N TYR A 275 13.71 7.27 -6.92
CA TYR A 275 13.68 6.02 -7.66
C TYR A 275 12.27 5.61 -8.08
N SER A 276 12.14 5.04 -9.28
CA SER A 276 10.95 4.32 -9.75
C SER A 276 11.44 3.09 -10.54
N GLY A 277 11.31 1.91 -9.94
CA GLY A 277 11.98 0.70 -10.43
C GLY A 277 13.51 0.87 -10.41
N ASP A 278 14.16 0.54 -11.52
CA ASP A 278 15.63 0.68 -11.68
C ASP A 278 16.07 2.07 -12.12
N LYS A 279 15.14 2.94 -12.45
CA LYS A 279 15.42 4.31 -12.91
C LYS A 279 15.29 5.29 -11.76
N TYR A 280 16.03 6.39 -11.85
CA TYR A 280 15.89 7.51 -10.92
C TYR A 280 15.90 8.85 -11.62
N GLU A 281 15.29 9.81 -11.01
CA GLU A 281 15.38 11.23 -11.30
C GLU A 281 16.25 11.90 -10.24
N ALA A 282 17.23 12.71 -10.67
CA ALA A 282 18.02 13.53 -9.77
C ALA A 282 17.28 14.83 -9.48
N VAL A 283 17.09 15.12 -8.19
CA VAL A 283 16.40 16.34 -7.74
C VAL A 283 17.28 17.19 -6.87
N SER A 284 16.98 18.50 -6.76
CA SER A 284 17.70 19.43 -5.90
C SER A 284 17.22 19.43 -4.46
N GLU A 285 15.97 19.01 -4.24
CA GLU A 285 15.31 19.01 -2.94
C GLU A 285 14.31 17.85 -2.84
N ALA A 286 14.02 17.42 -1.61
CA ALA A 286 13.03 16.42 -1.28
C ALA A 286 12.25 16.90 -0.04
N PRO A 287 10.99 17.33 -0.17
CA PRO A 287 10.12 17.68 0.95
C PRO A 287 9.53 16.43 1.61
N ALA A 288 9.00 16.61 2.84
CA ALA A 288 8.23 15.62 3.57
C ALA A 288 6.90 15.31 2.89
#